data_93ae705646519e90e2f5e2fce4a14b7a
#
_entry.id   93ae705646519e90e2f5e2fce4a14b7a
#
_cell.length_a   1.000
_cell.length_b   1.000
_cell.length_c   1.000
_cell.angle_alpha   90.00
_cell.angle_beta   90.00
_cell.angle_gamma   90.00
#
_symmetry.space_group_name_H-M   'P 1'
#
loop_
_entity.id
_entity.type
_entity.pdbx_description
1 polymer ?
#
loop_
_entity_poly.entity_id
_entity_poly.type
_entity_poly.pdbx_seq_one_letter_code
_entity_poly.pdbx_strand_id
1 'polypeptide(L)'
;SSEESRANFKFLALGAKYLVFDPYKNAEEDKPNLYSWKANRQFKWKSLIPAVSVYLGANYDTKPNPYTFSGIEGFSPKVMIATQNNFSGGWVLVMNFIKDRIGTDQSDFQYIVTLTHSFNPKWVIFGETQGIQSDFYADNLFRLGGAYLMSKDFQLDTNITFNTKDTPSVFSVNFGASYRLDFHKDKEIDNGTSAADEGERRANKKGKNKKKKKSKKEEDTPAEKTNKQKK
;
A
#
# COMPACT_ATOMS: atom_id res chain seq x y z
N SER A 1 -14.32 47.56 16.83
CA SER A 1 -13.14 46.82 16.28
C SER A 1 -13.61 46.00 15.09
N SER A 2 -13.27 46.45 13.89
CA SER A 2 -13.50 45.68 12.67
C SER A 2 -12.58 44.46 12.68
N GLU A 3 -13.13 43.27 12.83
CA GLU A 3 -12.42 42.05 12.55
C GLU A 3 -12.14 41.97 11.06
N GLU A 4 -10.93 42.35 10.65
CA GLU A 4 -10.47 42.12 9.28
C GLU A 4 -10.26 40.63 9.08
N SER A 5 -11.23 39.97 8.51
CA SER A 5 -11.07 38.57 8.03
C SER A 5 -10.19 38.60 6.77
N ARG A 6 -8.95 38.17 6.92
CA ARG A 6 -8.00 37.99 5.81
C ARG A 6 -7.94 36.53 5.43
N ALA A 7 -8.39 36.17 4.23
CA ALA A 7 -8.07 34.89 3.61
C ALA A 7 -6.62 34.98 3.10
N ASN A 8 -5.71 34.18 3.69
CA ASN A 8 -4.31 34.20 3.28
C ASN A 8 -3.77 32.77 3.08
N PHE A 9 -2.84 32.63 2.16
CA PHE A 9 -2.17 31.37 1.87
C PHE A 9 -1.09 31.15 2.94
N LYS A 10 -1.19 30.05 3.69
CA LYS A 10 -0.31 29.81 4.85
C LYS A 10 1.08 29.34 4.42
N PHE A 11 1.15 28.25 3.70
CA PHE A 11 2.40 27.69 3.18
C PHE A 11 2.13 26.75 2.02
N LEU A 12 3.13 26.55 1.18
CA LEU A 12 3.13 25.53 0.14
C LEU A 12 4.26 24.53 0.43
N ALA A 13 3.95 23.24 0.39
CA ALA A 13 4.95 22.19 0.47
C ALA A 13 4.93 21.37 -0.81
N LEU A 14 6.09 21.23 -1.45
CA LEU A 14 6.28 20.38 -2.63
C LEU A 14 7.42 19.41 -2.38
N GLY A 15 7.27 18.19 -2.89
CA GLY A 15 8.33 17.21 -2.78
C GLY A 15 8.05 15.93 -3.56
N ALA A 16 9.05 15.07 -3.58
CA ALA A 16 9.00 13.76 -4.22
C ALA A 16 9.38 12.67 -3.23
N LYS A 17 8.66 11.56 -3.29
CA LYS A 17 8.92 10.34 -2.49
C LYS A 17 9.39 9.24 -3.43
N TYR A 18 10.50 8.61 -3.08
CA TYR A 18 11.07 7.48 -3.82
C TYR A 18 11.20 6.25 -2.93
N LEU A 19 10.73 5.11 -3.43
CA LEU A 19 10.87 3.82 -2.77
C LEU A 19 12.26 3.26 -3.06
N VAL A 20 13.13 3.26 -2.04
CA VAL A 20 14.53 2.83 -2.16
C VAL A 20 14.66 1.33 -2.05
N PHE A 21 13.94 0.73 -1.13
CA PHE A 21 14.00 -0.69 -0.84
C PHE A 21 12.61 -1.26 -0.56
N ASP A 22 12.29 -2.36 -1.22
CA ASP A 22 11.01 -3.06 -1.06
C ASP A 22 11.24 -4.58 -0.97
N PRO A 23 11.19 -5.16 0.24
CA PRO A 23 11.33 -6.60 0.43
C PRO A 23 10.10 -7.39 -0.05
N TYR A 24 8.98 -6.70 -0.34
CA TYR A 24 7.72 -7.32 -0.76
C TYR A 24 7.55 -7.38 -2.28
N LYS A 25 8.45 -6.76 -3.05
CA LYS A 25 8.36 -6.68 -4.52
C LYS A 25 8.34 -8.04 -5.22
N ASN A 26 8.97 -9.05 -4.62
CA ASN A 26 9.05 -10.41 -5.14
C ASN A 26 8.24 -11.41 -4.27
N ALA A 27 7.10 -10.98 -3.78
CA ALA A 27 6.26 -11.74 -2.84
C ALA A 27 5.58 -12.99 -3.44
N GLU A 28 6.02 -13.49 -4.60
CA GLU A 28 5.53 -14.78 -5.14
C GLU A 28 5.77 -15.96 -4.18
N GLU A 29 6.78 -15.87 -3.33
CA GLU A 29 7.07 -16.86 -2.29
C GLU A 29 6.11 -16.81 -1.10
N ASP A 30 5.33 -15.75 -0.95
CA ASP A 30 4.43 -15.51 0.18
C ASP A 30 2.96 -15.77 -0.13
N LYS A 31 2.66 -16.58 -1.15
CA LYS A 31 1.29 -17.01 -1.44
C LYS A 31 0.67 -17.70 -0.21
N PRO A 32 -0.58 -17.37 0.14
CA PRO A 32 -1.21 -17.97 1.30
C PRO A 32 -1.29 -19.49 1.13
N ASN A 33 -0.94 -20.21 2.20
CA ASN A 33 -1.07 -21.65 2.21
C ASN A 33 -2.57 -22.02 2.26
N LEU A 34 -3.09 -22.55 1.15
CA LEU A 34 -4.49 -22.92 1.01
C LEU A 34 -4.91 -24.08 1.92
N TYR A 35 -3.95 -24.86 2.46
CA TYR A 35 -4.19 -26.04 3.28
C TYR A 35 -4.06 -25.79 4.77
N SER A 36 -3.51 -24.66 5.19
CA SER A 36 -3.26 -24.38 6.61
C SER A 36 -3.47 -22.92 6.98
N TRP A 37 -4.61 -22.67 7.63
CA TRP A 37 -4.91 -21.36 8.23
C TRP A 37 -3.89 -20.95 9.31
N LYS A 38 -3.38 -21.92 10.09
CA LYS A 38 -2.38 -21.70 11.12
C LYS A 38 -1.03 -21.23 10.51
N ALA A 39 -0.62 -21.80 9.38
CA ALA A 39 0.63 -21.40 8.69
C ALA A 39 0.56 -19.94 8.20
N ASN A 40 -0.62 -19.46 7.79
CA ASN A 40 -0.80 -18.09 7.32
C ASN A 40 -0.78 -17.05 8.45
N ARG A 41 -0.96 -17.48 9.70
CA ARG A 41 -0.92 -16.62 10.89
C ARG A 41 0.39 -16.66 11.65
N GLN A 42 1.33 -17.54 11.27
CA GLN A 42 2.64 -17.59 11.91
C GLN A 42 3.42 -16.30 11.65
N PHE A 43 4.07 -15.81 12.69
CA PHE A 43 4.98 -14.69 12.58
C PHE A 43 6.16 -15.07 11.68
N LYS A 44 6.39 -14.31 10.63
CA LYS A 44 7.50 -14.51 9.71
C LYS A 44 8.58 -13.48 10.03
N TRP A 45 9.79 -13.93 10.34
CA TRP A 45 10.93 -13.04 10.60
C TRP A 45 11.21 -12.06 9.46
N LYS A 46 10.90 -12.45 8.21
CA LYS A 46 10.99 -11.59 7.03
C LYS A 46 10.11 -10.35 7.12
N SER A 47 9.00 -10.38 7.87
CA SER A 47 8.12 -9.22 8.06
C SER A 47 8.71 -8.12 8.93
N LEU A 48 9.84 -8.40 9.63
CA LEU A 48 10.60 -7.37 10.36
C LEU A 48 11.47 -6.51 9.45
N ILE A 49 11.74 -6.95 8.22
CA ILE A 49 12.49 -6.15 7.26
C ILE A 49 11.53 -5.14 6.62
N PRO A 50 11.72 -3.82 6.88
CA PRO A 50 10.80 -2.82 6.36
C PRO A 50 11.07 -2.51 4.88
N ALA A 51 10.03 -2.13 4.17
CA ALA A 51 10.18 -1.32 2.96
C ALA A 51 10.61 0.09 3.36
N VAL A 52 11.54 0.68 2.62
CA VAL A 52 12.14 1.99 2.94
C VAL A 52 11.94 2.96 1.79
N SER A 53 11.40 4.13 2.10
CA SER A 53 11.22 5.23 1.15
C SER A 53 11.90 6.49 1.69
N VAL A 54 12.41 7.30 0.78
CA VAL A 54 12.96 8.62 1.09
C VAL A 54 12.11 9.68 0.41
N TYR A 55 11.78 10.74 1.14
CA TYR A 55 11.10 11.91 0.65
C TYR A 55 12.03 13.11 0.76
N LEU A 56 12.12 13.85 -0.33
CA LEU A 56 12.82 15.13 -0.41
C LEU A 56 11.81 16.17 -0.86
N GLY A 57 11.73 17.26 -0.14
CA GLY A 57 10.81 18.33 -0.43
C GLY A 57 11.27 19.66 0.13
N ALA A 58 10.42 20.63 -0.05
CA ALA A 58 10.63 21.95 0.46
C ALA A 58 9.31 22.63 0.79
N ASN A 59 9.35 23.45 1.82
CA ASN A 59 8.28 24.33 2.20
C ASN A 59 8.58 25.74 1.71
N TYR A 60 7.56 26.46 1.35
CA TYR A 60 7.59 27.90 1.07
C TYR A 60 6.58 28.58 2.00
N ASP A 61 7.08 29.31 2.98
CA ASP A 61 6.28 30.04 3.94
C ASP A 61 6.15 31.50 3.44
N THR A 62 4.90 31.99 3.34
CA THR A 62 4.61 33.31 2.81
C THR A 62 4.76 34.39 3.88
N LYS A 63 5.44 35.49 3.55
CA LYS A 63 5.44 36.73 4.35
C LYS A 63 4.02 37.24 4.50
N PRO A 64 3.81 37.93 5.40
CA PRO A 64 3.07 38.24 6.60
C PRO A 64 1.86 37.31 6.86
N ASN A 65 2.09 36.04 7.09
CA ASN A 65 1.03 35.13 7.46
C ASN A 65 0.82 35.19 9.00
N PRO A 66 -0.33 35.66 9.49
CA PRO A 66 -0.59 35.72 10.93
C PRO A 66 -0.63 34.34 11.63
N TYR A 67 -0.64 33.25 10.84
CA TYR A 67 -0.69 31.87 11.31
C TYR A 67 0.68 31.18 11.32
N THR A 68 1.75 31.84 10.85
CA THR A 68 3.13 31.35 10.97
C THR A 68 3.86 32.06 12.10
N PHE A 69 4.82 31.38 12.73
CA PHE A 69 5.71 32.01 13.69
C PHE A 69 6.47 33.18 13.01
N SER A 70 6.60 34.26 13.73
CA SER A 70 7.42 35.39 13.28
C SER A 70 8.86 34.91 13.06
N GLY A 71 9.40 35.16 11.85
CA GLY A 71 10.75 34.74 11.48
C GLY A 71 10.84 33.55 10.52
N ILE A 72 9.73 32.84 10.23
CA ILE A 72 9.71 31.86 9.15
C ILE A 72 9.30 32.54 7.86
N GLU A 73 10.24 32.75 6.98
CA GLU A 73 10.01 33.37 5.68
C GLU A 73 10.79 32.62 4.59
N GLY A 74 10.12 32.41 3.46
CA GLY A 74 10.77 31.87 2.28
C GLY A 74 10.86 30.36 2.23
N PHE A 75 11.92 29.88 1.64
CA PHE A 75 12.10 28.48 1.30
C PHE A 75 12.87 27.72 2.37
N SER A 76 12.36 26.55 2.77
CA SER A 76 13.04 25.66 3.72
C SER A 76 12.99 24.21 3.27
N PRO A 77 14.12 23.48 3.26
CA PRO A 77 14.16 22.07 2.89
C PRO A 77 13.48 21.17 3.94
N LYS A 78 12.92 20.05 3.44
CA LYS A 78 12.32 18.98 4.22
C LYS A 78 12.80 17.63 3.75
N VAL A 79 13.24 16.78 4.67
CA VAL A 79 13.66 15.40 4.41
C VAL A 79 12.86 14.46 5.29
N MET A 80 12.43 13.32 4.73
CA MET A 80 11.75 12.27 5.49
C MET A 80 12.23 10.90 5.05
N ILE A 81 12.44 10.03 6.02
CA ILE A 81 12.62 8.60 5.83
C ILE A 81 11.34 7.92 6.31
N ALA A 82 10.72 7.14 5.44
CA ALA A 82 9.52 6.38 5.76
C ALA A 82 9.81 4.88 5.66
N THR A 83 9.40 4.14 6.68
CA THR A 83 9.51 2.68 6.71
C THR A 83 8.14 2.06 6.87
N GLN A 84 7.94 0.88 6.26
CA GLN A 84 6.70 0.12 6.35
C GLN A 84 6.99 -1.36 6.56
N ASN A 85 6.38 -1.93 7.58
CA ASN A 85 6.39 -3.36 7.87
C ASN A 85 4.98 -3.92 7.70
N ASN A 86 4.85 -5.00 6.92
CA ASN A 86 3.60 -5.71 6.73
C ASN A 86 3.64 -7.02 7.52
N PHE A 87 2.76 -7.13 8.52
CA PHE A 87 2.65 -8.33 9.35
C PHE A 87 1.46 -9.19 8.91
N SER A 88 1.53 -10.47 9.26
CA SER A 88 0.41 -11.38 9.02
C SER A 88 -0.84 -10.95 9.80
N GLY A 89 -2.03 -11.23 9.24
CA GLY A 89 -3.30 -10.90 9.88
C GLY A 89 -3.77 -9.46 9.68
N GLY A 90 -3.26 -8.76 8.64
CA GLY A 90 -3.74 -7.42 8.27
C GLY A 90 -3.19 -6.28 9.14
N TRP A 91 -2.07 -6.51 9.83
CA TRP A 91 -1.36 -5.48 10.58
C TRP A 91 -0.28 -4.82 9.74
N VAL A 92 -0.22 -3.50 9.77
CA VAL A 92 0.81 -2.70 9.09
C VAL A 92 1.36 -1.68 10.07
N LEU A 93 2.68 -1.64 10.20
CA LEU A 93 3.40 -0.62 10.97
C LEU A 93 4.12 0.32 10.01
N VAL A 94 3.84 1.61 10.12
CA VAL A 94 4.51 2.66 9.36
C VAL A 94 5.24 3.58 10.32
N MET A 95 6.50 3.87 10.03
CA MET A 95 7.28 4.83 10.81
C MET A 95 7.85 5.88 9.85
N ASN A 96 7.69 7.14 10.21
CA ASN A 96 8.23 8.27 9.46
C ASN A 96 9.14 9.08 10.38
N PHE A 97 10.35 9.37 9.92
CA PHE A 97 11.31 10.24 10.57
C PHE A 97 11.52 11.46 9.70
N ILE A 98 11.21 12.63 10.21
CA ILE A 98 11.10 13.87 9.45
C ILE A 98 12.06 14.89 10.06
N LYS A 99 12.87 15.51 9.22
CA LYS A 99 13.58 16.74 9.54
C LYS A 99 13.01 17.84 8.67
N ASP A 100 12.30 18.77 9.31
CA ASP A 100 11.58 19.84 8.63
C ASP A 100 12.28 21.17 8.85
N ARG A 101 12.07 22.14 7.96
CA ARG A 101 12.61 23.50 8.00
C ARG A 101 14.11 23.55 8.27
N ILE A 102 14.87 22.70 7.56
CA ILE A 102 16.33 22.57 7.72
C ILE A 102 16.99 23.90 7.39
N GLY A 103 17.90 24.34 8.27
CA GLY A 103 18.66 25.60 8.11
C GLY A 103 17.92 26.86 8.55
N THR A 104 16.78 26.71 9.21
CA THR A 104 16.05 27.81 9.87
C THR A 104 16.08 27.65 11.39
N ASP A 105 15.86 28.73 12.11
CA ASP A 105 15.73 28.72 13.58
C ASP A 105 14.54 27.91 14.08
N GLN A 106 13.60 27.59 13.18
CA GLN A 106 12.40 26.78 13.44
C GLN A 106 12.57 25.34 12.97
N SER A 107 13.81 24.88 12.79
CA SER A 107 14.06 23.49 12.39
C SER A 107 13.54 22.53 13.45
N ASP A 108 12.75 21.56 13.03
CA ASP A 108 12.21 20.53 13.90
C ASP A 108 12.58 19.11 13.45
N PHE A 109 12.56 18.21 14.40
CA PHE A 109 12.61 16.78 14.17
C PHE A 109 11.27 16.18 14.62
N GLN A 110 10.69 15.37 13.73
CA GLN A 110 9.43 14.69 14.03
C GLN A 110 9.59 13.21 13.77
N TYR A 111 8.97 12.40 14.61
CA TYR A 111 8.71 11.00 14.31
C TYR A 111 7.21 10.74 14.33
N ILE A 112 6.74 9.89 13.43
CA ILE A 112 5.35 9.45 13.38
C ILE A 112 5.37 7.93 13.30
N VAL A 113 4.69 7.28 14.21
CA VAL A 113 4.52 5.83 14.26
C VAL A 113 3.04 5.51 14.18
N THR A 114 2.64 4.83 13.12
CA THR A 114 1.24 4.46 12.84
C THR A 114 1.12 2.95 12.79
N LEU A 115 0.26 2.40 13.64
CA LEU A 115 -0.13 0.99 13.60
C LEU A 115 -1.54 0.88 13.06
N THR A 116 -1.68 0.15 11.97
CA THR A 116 -2.94 -0.03 11.24
C THR A 116 -3.37 -1.48 11.27
N HIS A 117 -4.67 -1.73 11.44
CA HIS A 117 -5.26 -3.07 11.34
C HIS A 117 -6.47 -3.08 10.42
N SER A 118 -6.43 -3.97 9.43
CA SER A 118 -7.54 -4.19 8.49
C SER A 118 -8.38 -5.37 8.97
N PHE A 119 -9.63 -5.12 9.37
CA PHE A 119 -10.58 -6.18 9.76
C PHE A 119 -11.13 -6.92 8.55
N ASN A 120 -11.33 -6.18 7.47
CA ASN A 120 -11.82 -6.68 6.20
C ASN A 120 -11.34 -5.75 5.06
N PRO A 121 -11.60 -6.05 3.78
CA PRO A 121 -11.14 -5.23 2.66
C PRO A 121 -11.64 -3.78 2.65
N LYS A 122 -12.64 -3.44 3.46
CA LYS A 122 -13.26 -2.10 3.48
C LYS A 122 -12.99 -1.31 4.76
N TRP A 123 -12.80 -1.98 5.89
CA TRP A 123 -12.69 -1.34 7.20
C TRP A 123 -11.28 -1.49 7.78
N VAL A 124 -10.74 -0.36 8.17
CA VAL A 124 -9.42 -0.24 8.77
C VAL A 124 -9.52 0.62 10.01
N ILE A 125 -8.79 0.24 11.07
CA ILE A 125 -8.54 1.11 12.23
C ILE A 125 -7.07 1.41 12.31
N PHE A 126 -6.72 2.54 12.90
CA PHE A 126 -5.33 2.89 13.16
C PHE A 126 -5.15 3.64 14.47
N GLY A 127 -3.99 3.45 15.05
CA GLY A 127 -3.47 4.25 16.15
C GLY A 127 -2.15 4.86 15.72
N GLU A 128 -1.95 6.13 16.01
CA GLU A 128 -0.77 6.89 15.64
C GLU A 128 -0.23 7.70 16.78
N THR A 129 1.09 7.77 16.93
CA THR A 129 1.76 8.70 17.78
C THR A 129 2.73 9.56 16.97
N GLN A 130 2.75 10.86 17.24
CA GLN A 130 3.66 11.82 16.64
C GLN A 130 4.39 12.57 17.72
N GLY A 131 5.72 12.46 17.75
CA GLY A 131 6.56 13.33 18.56
C GLY A 131 7.12 14.45 17.69
N ILE A 132 7.11 15.65 18.23
CA ILE A 132 7.67 16.86 17.63
C ILE A 132 8.71 17.41 18.59
N GLN A 133 9.90 17.72 18.09
CA GLN A 133 10.98 18.31 18.86
C GLN A 133 11.67 19.41 18.07
N SER A 134 11.61 20.62 18.60
CA SER A 134 12.36 21.78 18.12
C SER A 134 12.95 22.53 19.31
N ASP A 135 13.76 23.54 19.08
CA ASP A 135 14.32 24.37 20.15
C ASP A 135 13.25 25.15 20.91
N PHE A 136 12.11 25.42 20.30
CA PHE A 136 11.03 26.23 20.86
C PHE A 136 9.81 25.41 21.29
N TYR A 137 9.65 24.21 20.77
CA TYR A 137 8.44 23.40 21.00
C TYR A 137 8.75 21.91 20.97
N ALA A 138 8.28 21.21 21.99
CA ALA A 138 8.28 19.76 22.01
C ALA A 138 6.93 19.25 22.49
N ASP A 139 6.33 18.27 21.77
CA ASP A 139 5.04 17.69 22.12
C ASP A 139 4.90 16.27 21.58
N ASN A 140 3.98 15.50 22.21
CA ASN A 140 3.55 14.21 21.70
C ASN A 140 2.04 14.24 21.45
N LEU A 141 1.68 13.97 20.21
CA LEU A 141 0.31 13.87 19.75
C LEU A 141 -0.08 12.40 19.56
N PHE A 142 -1.28 12.06 19.99
CA PHE A 142 -1.87 10.74 19.78
C PHE A 142 -3.10 10.88 18.91
N ARG A 143 -3.25 9.96 17.95
CA ARG A 143 -4.39 9.88 17.06
C ARG A 143 -4.95 8.48 17.05
N LEU A 144 -6.27 8.37 17.19
CA LEU A 144 -7.02 7.13 17.01
C LEU A 144 -8.05 7.35 15.95
N GLY A 145 -8.13 6.47 14.98
CA GLY A 145 -9.03 6.67 13.86
C GLY A 145 -9.43 5.40 13.14
N GLY A 146 -10.32 5.58 12.19
CA GLY A 146 -10.78 4.55 11.30
C GLY A 146 -10.91 5.06 9.87
N ALA A 147 -10.77 4.16 8.93
CA ALA A 147 -10.94 4.43 7.51
C ALA A 147 -11.89 3.44 6.87
N TYR A 148 -12.68 3.92 5.92
CA TYR A 148 -13.60 3.13 5.13
C TYR A 148 -13.27 3.28 3.64
N LEU A 149 -12.96 2.17 2.99
CA LEU A 149 -12.68 2.09 1.57
C LEU A 149 -13.99 1.95 0.80
N MET A 150 -14.48 3.04 0.23
CA MET A 150 -15.73 3.05 -0.54
C MET A 150 -15.56 2.36 -1.91
N SER A 151 -14.40 2.56 -2.54
CA SER A 151 -14.02 1.91 -3.79
C SER A 151 -12.53 1.56 -3.78
N LYS A 152 -12.01 0.96 -4.84
CA LYS A 152 -10.57 0.67 -4.97
C LYS A 152 -9.69 1.92 -4.84
N ASP A 153 -10.25 3.08 -5.20
CA ASP A 153 -9.50 4.32 -5.35
C ASP A 153 -9.99 5.44 -4.44
N PHE A 154 -11.10 5.23 -3.69
CA PHE A 154 -11.68 6.25 -2.83
C PHE A 154 -11.86 5.75 -1.39
N GLN A 155 -11.26 6.48 -0.45
CA GLN A 155 -11.29 6.19 0.98
C GLN A 155 -11.77 7.44 1.74
N LEU A 156 -12.58 7.20 2.77
CA LEU A 156 -12.92 8.18 3.81
C LEU A 156 -12.28 7.77 5.12
N ASP A 157 -11.74 8.72 5.86
CA ASP A 157 -11.15 8.48 7.17
C ASP A 157 -11.60 9.53 8.20
N THR A 158 -11.58 9.15 9.45
CA THR A 158 -11.80 10.04 10.58
C THR A 158 -10.87 9.68 11.71
N ASN A 159 -10.42 10.69 12.43
CA ASN A 159 -9.60 10.49 13.62
C ASN A 159 -9.86 11.53 14.70
N ILE A 160 -9.55 11.14 15.92
CA ILE A 160 -9.50 12.00 17.09
C ILE A 160 -8.04 12.18 17.45
N THR A 161 -7.61 13.42 17.64
CA THR A 161 -6.25 13.80 18.04
C THR A 161 -6.27 14.43 19.41
N PHE A 162 -5.34 14.04 20.26
CA PHE A 162 -5.08 14.65 21.56
C PHE A 162 -3.58 14.66 21.84
N ASN A 163 -3.14 15.59 22.66
CA ASN A 163 -1.75 15.68 23.11
C ASN A 163 -1.62 15.36 24.61
N THR A 164 -0.39 15.23 25.06
CA THR A 164 -0.08 14.96 26.49
C THR A 164 0.21 16.22 27.29
N LYS A 165 0.24 17.39 26.67
CA LYS A 165 0.52 18.65 27.34
C LYS A 165 -0.75 19.35 27.82
N ASP A 166 -0.66 20.00 28.97
CA ASP A 166 -1.72 20.85 29.50
C ASP A 166 -1.73 22.24 28.82
N THR A 167 -0.56 22.70 28.33
CA THR A 167 -0.40 24.03 27.71
C THR A 167 0.58 23.97 26.53
N PRO A 168 0.08 24.12 25.29
CA PRO A 168 -1.33 24.12 24.88
C PRO A 168 -1.93 22.73 24.94
N SER A 169 -3.19 22.63 25.41
CA SER A 169 -3.99 21.42 25.26
C SER A 169 -4.56 21.36 23.82
N VAL A 170 -4.36 20.23 23.17
CA VAL A 170 -4.86 19.98 21.80
C VAL A 170 -5.88 18.87 21.83
N PHE A 171 -7.08 19.18 21.35
CA PHE A 171 -8.11 18.18 21.05
C PHE A 171 -8.75 18.54 19.71
N SER A 172 -8.77 17.59 18.77
CA SER A 172 -9.40 17.80 17.49
C SER A 172 -10.00 16.52 16.94
N VAL A 173 -11.06 16.68 16.15
CA VAL A 173 -11.65 15.63 15.31
C VAL A 173 -11.42 16.00 13.87
N ASN A 174 -10.84 15.08 13.09
CA ASN A 174 -10.49 15.32 11.71
C ASN A 174 -11.25 14.35 10.81
N PHE A 175 -11.66 14.85 9.65
CA PHE A 175 -12.26 14.04 8.59
C PHE A 175 -11.40 14.17 7.34
N GLY A 176 -11.10 13.05 6.71
CA GLY A 176 -10.27 12.97 5.53
C GLY A 176 -10.98 12.24 4.39
N ALA A 177 -10.63 12.61 3.19
CA ALA A 177 -10.99 11.88 1.98
C ALA A 177 -9.75 11.73 1.11
N SER A 178 -9.46 10.51 0.67
CA SER A 178 -8.32 10.19 -0.18
C SER A 178 -8.80 9.58 -1.48
N TYR A 179 -8.29 10.08 -2.60
CA TYR A 179 -8.53 9.53 -3.92
C TYR A 179 -7.20 9.17 -4.59
N ARG A 180 -7.08 7.91 -5.04
CA ARG A 180 -5.90 7.41 -5.76
C ARG A 180 -6.15 7.50 -7.26
N LEU A 181 -5.29 8.24 -7.95
CA LEU A 181 -5.22 8.23 -9.40
C LEU A 181 -4.28 7.11 -9.83
N ASP A 182 -4.85 6.02 -10.34
CA ASP A 182 -4.07 4.89 -10.85
C ASP A 182 -4.09 4.90 -12.37
N PHE A 183 -2.95 5.24 -12.96
CA PHE A 183 -2.75 5.25 -14.42
C PHE A 183 -2.21 3.91 -14.93
N HIS A 184 -1.94 2.94 -14.05
CA HIS A 184 -1.57 1.60 -14.45
C HIS A 184 -2.82 0.83 -14.84
N LYS A 185 -2.84 0.35 -16.07
CA LYS A 185 -3.78 -0.71 -16.47
C LYS A 185 -3.25 -1.99 -15.82
N ASP A 186 -3.92 -2.46 -14.77
CA ASP A 186 -3.72 -3.81 -14.30
C ASP A 186 -3.86 -4.72 -15.51
N LYS A 187 -2.83 -5.51 -15.81
CA LYS A 187 -3.02 -6.63 -16.73
C LYS A 187 -4.12 -7.46 -16.09
N GLU A 188 -5.30 -7.48 -16.69
CA GLU A 188 -6.33 -8.44 -16.33
C GLU A 188 -5.63 -9.80 -16.37
N ILE A 189 -5.34 -10.34 -15.19
CA ILE A 189 -4.99 -11.73 -15.06
C ILE A 189 -6.28 -12.39 -15.43
N ASP A 190 -6.34 -12.85 -16.71
CA ASP A 190 -7.44 -13.65 -17.23
C ASP A 190 -7.53 -14.91 -16.36
N ASN A 191 -8.23 -14.79 -15.23
CA ASN A 191 -8.60 -15.90 -14.35
C ASN A 191 -9.63 -16.81 -15.03
N GLY A 192 -9.81 -16.63 -16.33
CA GLY A 192 -10.77 -17.31 -17.20
C GLY A 192 -10.40 -18.73 -17.60
N THR A 193 -9.44 -19.36 -16.96
CA THR A 193 -9.30 -20.82 -17.05
C THR A 193 -9.43 -21.40 -15.65
N SER A 194 -10.67 -21.58 -15.19
CA SER A 194 -10.93 -22.48 -14.07
C SER A 194 -10.25 -23.82 -14.37
N ALA A 195 -9.69 -24.48 -13.35
CA ALA A 195 -9.04 -25.78 -13.47
C ALA A 195 -9.94 -26.84 -14.16
N ALA A 196 -11.26 -26.62 -14.17
CA ALA A 196 -12.24 -27.38 -14.93
C ALA A 196 -12.08 -27.23 -16.47
N ASP A 197 -11.82 -26.02 -16.97
CA ASP A 197 -11.69 -25.72 -18.40
C ASP A 197 -10.35 -26.23 -18.98
N GLU A 198 -9.28 -26.21 -18.17
CA GLU A 198 -8.02 -26.89 -18.53
C GLU A 198 -8.14 -28.41 -18.53
N GLY A 199 -8.93 -28.97 -17.61
CA GLY A 199 -9.25 -30.38 -17.56
C GLY A 199 -10.01 -30.84 -18.83
N GLU A 200 -11.01 -30.10 -19.28
CA GLU A 200 -11.77 -30.37 -20.52
C GLU A 200 -10.92 -30.22 -21.78
N ARG A 201 -10.07 -29.17 -21.85
CA ARG A 201 -9.15 -28.98 -22.98
C ARG A 201 -8.12 -30.11 -23.07
N ARG A 202 -7.61 -30.62 -21.95
CA ARG A 202 -6.69 -31.77 -21.90
C ARG A 202 -7.40 -33.09 -22.24
N ALA A 203 -8.65 -33.29 -21.81
CA ALA A 203 -9.47 -34.44 -22.15
C ALA A 203 -9.82 -34.47 -23.63
N ASN A 204 -10.21 -33.31 -24.19
CA ASN A 204 -10.53 -33.18 -25.62
C ASN A 204 -9.30 -33.37 -26.54
N LYS A 205 -8.11 -32.92 -26.10
CA LYS A 205 -6.85 -33.15 -26.82
C LYS A 205 -6.44 -34.63 -26.81
N LYS A 206 -6.63 -35.34 -25.67
CA LYS A 206 -6.42 -36.81 -25.60
C LYS A 206 -7.43 -37.60 -26.41
N GLY A 207 -8.69 -37.15 -26.49
CA GLY A 207 -9.74 -37.76 -27.31
C GLY A 207 -9.45 -37.66 -28.83
N LYS A 208 -9.00 -36.48 -29.28
CA LYS A 208 -8.62 -36.26 -30.69
C LYS A 208 -7.39 -37.07 -31.11
N ASN A 209 -6.39 -37.23 -30.24
CA ASN A 209 -5.20 -38.03 -30.53
C ASN A 209 -5.50 -39.54 -30.54
N LYS A 210 -6.48 -40.02 -29.73
CA LYS A 210 -6.91 -41.42 -29.76
C LYS A 210 -7.70 -41.76 -31.04
N LYS A 211 -8.54 -40.83 -31.52
CA LYS A 211 -9.26 -41.02 -32.82
C LYS A 211 -8.29 -41.02 -34.02
N LYS A 212 -7.29 -40.13 -34.05
CA LYS A 212 -6.26 -40.13 -35.10
C LYS A 212 -5.39 -41.36 -35.10
N LYS A 213 -5.09 -41.98 -33.94
CA LYS A 213 -4.35 -43.25 -33.87
C LYS A 213 -5.19 -44.46 -34.28
N LYS A 214 -6.53 -44.41 -34.09
CA LYS A 214 -7.41 -45.53 -34.54
C LYS A 214 -7.63 -45.51 -36.05
N SER A 215 -7.84 -44.34 -36.68
CA SER A 215 -7.97 -44.23 -38.12
C SER A 215 -6.70 -44.63 -38.90
N LYS A 216 -5.52 -44.34 -38.32
CA LYS A 216 -4.23 -44.73 -38.93
C LYS A 216 -3.90 -46.23 -38.79
N LYS A 217 -4.58 -46.96 -37.87
CA LYS A 217 -4.39 -48.39 -37.63
C LYS A 217 -5.34 -49.24 -38.50
N GLU A 218 -6.42 -48.66 -39.04
CA GLU A 218 -7.35 -49.31 -39.97
C GLU A 218 -6.89 -49.21 -41.45
N GLU A 219 -5.99 -48.27 -41.77
CA GLU A 219 -5.45 -48.05 -43.11
C GLU A 219 -4.21 -48.93 -43.41
N ASP A 220 -3.57 -49.50 -42.38
CA ASP A 220 -2.33 -50.31 -42.51
C ASP A 220 -2.56 -51.83 -42.39
N THR A 221 -3.76 -52.35 -42.62
CA THR A 221 -3.99 -53.80 -42.60
C THR A 221 -3.90 -54.36 -44.05
N PRO A 222 -2.89 -55.16 -44.39
CA PRO A 222 -2.77 -55.73 -45.77
C PRO A 222 -3.89 -56.74 -46.00
N ALA A 223 -4.53 -56.61 -47.15
CA ALA A 223 -5.53 -57.61 -47.65
C ALA A 223 -4.88 -58.96 -47.87
N GLU A 224 -5.31 -59.95 -47.12
CA GLU A 224 -4.91 -61.35 -47.26
C GLU A 224 -5.45 -61.92 -48.57
N LYS A 225 -4.54 -62.27 -49.51
CA LYS A 225 -4.87 -62.89 -50.77
C LYS A 225 -5.19 -64.35 -50.52
N THR A 226 -6.44 -64.73 -50.63
CA THR A 226 -6.90 -66.09 -50.68
C THR A 226 -6.62 -66.66 -52.10
N ASN A 227 -5.62 -67.54 -52.12
CA ASN A 227 -5.32 -68.32 -53.36
C ASN A 227 -6.08 -69.66 -53.29
N LYS A 228 -7.15 -69.80 -54.06
CA LYS A 228 -7.80 -71.10 -54.32
C LYS A 228 -7.07 -71.82 -55.40
N GLN A 229 -6.35 -72.87 -55.07
CA GLN A 229 -5.97 -73.88 -56.06
C GLN A 229 -7.06 -74.94 -56.14
N LYS A 230 -7.55 -75.14 -57.37
CA LYS A 230 -8.25 -76.35 -57.80
C LYS A 230 -7.22 -77.36 -58.22
N LYS A 231 -7.21 -78.51 -57.69
CA LYS A 231 -7.42 -79.82 -58.18
C LYS A 231 -7.30 -80.83 -57.11
#